data_5e5a2e370e17cc88c64ccf7d711a0329
#
_entry.id   5e5a2e370e17cc88c64ccf7d711a0329
#
_cell.length_a   1.000
_cell.length_b   1.000
_cell.length_c   1.000
_cell.angle_alpha   90.00
_cell.angle_beta   90.00
_cell.angle_gamma   90.00
#
_symmetry.space_group_name_H-M   'P 1'
#
loop_
_entity.id
_entity.type
_entity.pdbx_description
1 polymer ?
#
loop_
_entity_poly.entity_id
_entity_poly.type
_entity_poly.pdbx_seq_one_letter_code
_entity_poly.pdbx_strand_id
1 'polypeptide(L)'
;MIAEDHRSQFPTDPNPESGGTPSSRRALAKLRIEPAAGADADLLSTLVHELAEFEELSRECTITPEAVREHLLGPQRSADALIAWLGEEPAGLAVYYRTFSTFAARPGVFLEDLFVRPAFRHRGIGLALLKEVGRIAHCSGAARFEWITLKWNAKARALYGAAGARGMDEWLLLRMDAAALARFACNGSGKPHDGCRCGGHGPAHGHPKD
;
A
#
# COMPACT_ATOMS: atom_id res chain seq x y z
N MET A 1 3.18 12.15 -36.37
CA MET A 1 2.22 13.19 -36.70
C MET A 1 0.87 12.62 -36.28
N ILE A 2 0.45 12.90 -35.07
CA ILE A 2 -0.39 14.00 -34.62
C ILE A 2 -0.19 14.10 -33.09
N ALA A 3 0.35 15.21 -32.63
CA ALA A 3 0.32 15.61 -31.24
C ALA A 3 -0.91 16.52 -31.08
N GLU A 4 -1.96 16.03 -30.48
CA GLU A 4 -3.04 16.88 -30.01
C GLU A 4 -2.76 17.35 -28.60
N ASP A 5 -2.68 18.66 -28.50
CA ASP A 5 -2.47 19.48 -27.29
C ASP A 5 -3.70 19.39 -26.39
N HIS A 6 -3.69 18.49 -25.39
CA HIS A 6 -4.67 18.47 -24.30
C HIS A 6 -4.20 19.33 -23.13
N ARG A 7 -4.15 20.64 -23.34
CA ARG A 7 -4.30 21.60 -22.25
C ARG A 7 -5.76 21.59 -21.79
N SER A 8 -6.12 20.65 -20.91
CA SER A 8 -7.41 20.70 -20.25
C SER A 8 -7.29 21.44 -18.92
N GLN A 9 -8.01 22.53 -18.91
CA GLN A 9 -8.40 23.39 -17.81
C GLN A 9 -8.71 22.59 -16.54
N PHE A 10 -7.97 22.88 -15.47
CA PHE A 10 -8.37 22.50 -14.12
C PHE A 10 -9.49 23.45 -13.68
N PRO A 11 -10.66 22.94 -13.28
CA PRO A 11 -11.65 23.75 -12.59
C PRO A 11 -11.11 24.16 -11.23
N THR A 12 -11.23 25.44 -10.97
CA THR A 12 -10.94 26.06 -9.68
C THR A 12 -11.83 25.48 -8.58
N ASP A 13 -11.20 25.16 -7.49
CA ASP A 13 -11.67 24.58 -6.23
C ASP A 13 -13.07 25.08 -5.77
N PRO A 14 -13.99 24.18 -5.46
CA PRO A 14 -14.98 24.46 -4.44
C PRO A 14 -14.44 23.96 -3.09
N ASN A 15 -14.15 24.90 -2.22
CA ASN A 15 -13.88 24.76 -0.79
C ASN A 15 -14.73 23.62 -0.16
N PRO A 16 -14.16 22.51 0.33
CA PRO A 16 -14.92 21.49 1.03
C PRO A 16 -14.98 21.81 2.52
N GLU A 17 -15.57 22.93 2.87
CA GLU A 17 -16.10 23.13 4.22
C GLU A 17 -17.53 22.60 4.24
N SER A 18 -17.73 21.29 4.36
CA SER A 18 -19.06 20.78 4.70
C SER A 18 -19.02 19.35 5.26
N GLY A 19 -19.50 19.17 6.46
CA GLY A 19 -20.30 18.05 6.84
C GLY A 19 -19.70 16.96 7.71
N GLY A 20 -18.65 17.21 8.47
CA GLY A 20 -18.31 16.29 9.59
C GLY A 20 -19.20 16.58 10.80
N THR A 21 -19.88 15.55 11.34
CA THR A 21 -20.61 15.68 12.60
C THR A 21 -19.67 16.12 13.73
N PRO A 22 -20.14 16.81 14.78
CA PRO A 22 -19.30 17.22 15.92
C PRO A 22 -18.53 16.05 16.55
N SER A 23 -19.06 14.82 16.51
CA SER A 23 -18.41 13.60 16.96
C SER A 23 -17.22 13.22 16.09
N SER A 24 -17.33 13.34 14.77
CA SER A 24 -16.23 13.05 13.85
C SER A 24 -15.08 14.06 13.98
N ARG A 25 -15.38 15.33 14.19
CA ARG A 25 -14.36 16.37 14.42
C ARG A 25 -13.61 16.14 15.74
N ARG A 26 -14.30 15.71 16.79
CA ARG A 26 -13.68 15.39 18.09
C ARG A 26 -12.82 14.12 18.05
N ALA A 27 -13.21 13.13 17.24
CA ALA A 27 -12.43 11.92 17.02
C ALA A 27 -11.13 12.25 16.27
N LEU A 28 -11.18 13.06 15.21
CA LEU A 28 -10.00 13.47 14.46
C LEU A 28 -9.01 14.33 15.29
N ALA A 29 -9.47 15.02 16.33
CA ALA A 29 -8.60 15.78 17.23
C ALA A 29 -7.61 14.91 18.04
N LYS A 30 -7.84 13.59 18.11
CA LYS A 30 -6.96 12.62 18.78
C LYS A 30 -6.25 11.68 17.79
N LEU A 31 -6.45 11.88 16.49
CA LEU A 31 -5.84 11.07 15.45
C LEU A 31 -4.39 11.51 15.25
N ARG A 32 -3.47 10.56 15.37
CA ARG A 32 -2.07 10.70 14.95
C ARG A 32 -1.81 9.73 13.81
N ILE A 33 -1.04 10.15 12.83
CA ILE A 33 -0.53 9.29 11.76
C ILE A 33 0.98 9.43 11.78
N GLU A 34 1.66 8.34 12.06
CA GLU A 34 3.09 8.33 12.31
C GLU A 34 3.77 7.26 11.45
N PRO A 35 5.01 7.51 10.97
CA PRO A 35 5.83 6.47 10.39
C PRO A 35 6.03 5.33 11.39
N ALA A 36 5.89 4.10 10.92
CA ALA A 36 6.14 2.94 11.75
C ALA A 36 7.64 2.81 12.06
N ALA A 37 7.95 2.35 13.26
CA ALA A 37 9.30 2.16 13.78
C ALA A 37 9.58 0.69 14.09
N GLY A 38 10.83 0.34 14.42
CA GLY A 38 11.24 -1.04 14.67
C GLY A 38 10.44 -1.77 15.76
N ALA A 39 9.92 -1.04 16.75
CA ALA A 39 9.05 -1.58 17.80
C ALA A 39 7.66 -2.00 17.31
N ASP A 40 7.23 -1.52 16.14
CA ASP A 40 5.88 -1.74 15.60
C ASP A 40 5.76 -2.99 14.73
N ALA A 41 6.81 -3.81 14.61
CA ALA A 41 6.83 -4.94 13.69
C ALA A 41 5.71 -5.96 13.96
N ASP A 42 5.47 -6.31 15.22
CA ASP A 42 4.41 -7.25 15.61
C ASP A 42 3.02 -6.63 15.33
N LEU A 43 2.85 -5.34 15.61
CA LEU A 43 1.62 -4.62 15.33
C LEU A 43 1.34 -4.54 13.82
N LEU A 44 2.33 -4.18 13.00
CA LEU A 44 2.17 -4.13 11.55
C LEU A 44 1.80 -5.50 10.98
N SER A 45 2.51 -6.56 11.41
CA SER A 45 2.16 -7.93 11.00
C SER A 45 0.71 -8.26 11.35
N THR A 46 0.25 -7.91 12.55
CA THR A 46 -1.14 -8.10 12.99
C THR A 46 -2.12 -7.33 12.10
N LEU A 47 -1.86 -6.05 11.82
CA LEU A 47 -2.74 -5.21 11.00
C LEU A 47 -2.83 -5.71 9.54
N VAL A 48 -1.75 -6.25 8.99
CA VAL A 48 -1.75 -6.85 7.64
C VAL A 48 -2.54 -8.16 7.63
N HIS A 49 -2.45 -9.00 8.67
CA HIS A 49 -3.30 -10.18 8.78
C HIS A 49 -4.79 -9.83 8.91
N GLU A 50 -5.14 -8.78 9.68
CA GLU A 50 -6.51 -8.28 9.78
C GLU A 50 -7.03 -7.74 8.43
N LEU A 51 -6.17 -7.11 7.62
CA LEU A 51 -6.49 -6.70 6.25
C LEU A 51 -6.73 -7.92 5.36
N ALA A 52 -5.85 -8.92 5.40
CA ALA A 52 -5.98 -10.14 4.62
C ALA A 52 -7.27 -10.92 4.97
N GLU A 53 -7.66 -10.93 6.24
CA GLU A 53 -8.95 -11.49 6.66
C GLU A 53 -10.12 -10.70 6.07
N PHE A 54 -10.06 -9.37 6.10
CA PHE A 54 -11.09 -8.50 5.52
C PHE A 54 -11.24 -8.70 4.00
N GLU A 55 -10.15 -8.98 3.30
CA GLU A 55 -10.12 -9.23 1.85
C GLU A 55 -10.37 -10.69 1.47
N GLU A 56 -10.58 -11.58 2.45
CA GLU A 56 -10.76 -13.03 2.27
C GLU A 56 -9.52 -13.73 1.68
N LEU A 57 -8.33 -13.14 1.89
CA LEU A 57 -7.03 -13.60 1.39
C LEU A 57 -6.10 -14.13 2.50
N SER A 58 -6.64 -14.54 3.67
CA SER A 58 -5.83 -14.99 4.81
C SER A 58 -4.88 -16.15 4.47
N ARG A 59 -5.26 -17.02 3.51
CA ARG A 59 -4.42 -18.15 3.09
C ARG A 59 -3.20 -17.72 2.28
N GLU A 60 -3.24 -16.55 1.69
CA GLU A 60 -2.17 -15.98 0.86
C GLU A 60 -1.24 -15.09 1.68
N CYS A 61 -1.67 -14.68 2.88
CA CYS A 61 -0.92 -13.82 3.77
C CYS A 61 0.12 -14.62 4.55
N THR A 62 1.39 -14.40 4.24
CA THR A 62 2.53 -15.07 4.87
C THR A 62 3.43 -14.10 5.63
N ILE A 63 2.96 -12.87 5.89
CA ILE A 63 3.73 -11.84 6.58
C ILE A 63 4.06 -12.28 8.02
N THR A 64 5.29 -12.05 8.44
CA THR A 64 5.73 -12.27 9.83
C THR A 64 6.35 -10.99 10.40
N PRO A 65 6.46 -10.86 11.72
CA PRO A 65 7.17 -9.73 12.32
C PRO A 65 8.62 -9.62 11.86
N GLU A 66 9.28 -10.74 11.56
CA GLU A 66 10.65 -10.78 11.03
C GLU A 66 10.71 -10.18 9.63
N ALA A 67 9.79 -10.58 8.75
CA ALA A 67 9.67 -10.02 7.40
C ALA A 67 9.36 -8.51 7.44
N VAL A 68 8.50 -8.08 8.37
CA VAL A 68 8.23 -6.66 8.60
C VAL A 68 9.50 -5.92 9.02
N ARG A 69 10.28 -6.46 9.97
CA ARG A 69 11.55 -5.84 10.40
C ARG A 69 12.54 -5.71 9.25
N GLU A 70 12.64 -6.72 8.41
CA GLU A 70 13.57 -6.74 7.27
C GLU A 70 13.11 -5.81 6.14
N HIS A 71 11.86 -5.95 5.68
CA HIS A 71 11.40 -5.39 4.42
C HIS A 71 10.63 -4.06 4.54
N LEU A 72 10.09 -3.74 5.72
CA LEU A 72 9.34 -2.49 5.97
C LEU A 72 10.05 -1.54 6.91
N LEU A 73 10.83 -2.05 7.88
CA LEU A 73 11.43 -1.23 8.93
C LEU A 73 12.97 -1.24 8.88
N GLY A 74 13.55 -2.14 8.09
CA GLY A 74 15.00 -2.30 7.96
C GLY A 74 15.67 -1.21 7.11
N PRO A 75 17.01 -1.16 7.12
CA PRO A 75 17.78 -0.17 6.36
C PRO A 75 17.65 -0.34 4.84
N GLN A 76 17.33 -1.54 4.36
CA GLN A 76 17.12 -1.87 2.95
C GLN A 76 15.64 -2.17 2.67
N ARG A 77 14.74 -1.50 3.37
CA ARG A 77 13.31 -1.72 3.23
C ARG A 77 12.82 -1.47 1.80
N SER A 78 11.88 -2.30 1.37
CA SER A 78 11.25 -2.21 0.04
C SER A 78 10.06 -1.27 0.02
N ALA A 79 9.45 -1.01 1.18
CA ALA A 79 8.31 -0.13 1.35
C ALA A 79 8.38 0.60 2.69
N ASP A 80 7.60 1.66 2.82
CA ASP A 80 7.41 2.43 4.04
C ASP A 80 6.00 2.16 4.60
N ALA A 81 5.81 2.29 5.91
CA ALA A 81 4.54 2.10 6.56
C ALA A 81 4.18 3.27 7.48
N LEU A 82 2.89 3.61 7.52
CA LEU A 82 2.29 4.55 8.46
C LEU A 82 1.30 3.81 9.35
N ILE A 83 1.23 4.18 10.62
CA ILE A 83 0.22 3.72 11.55
C ILE A 83 -0.66 4.90 11.95
N ALA A 84 -1.97 4.70 11.89
CA ALA A 84 -2.95 5.64 12.43
C ALA A 84 -3.31 5.24 13.85
N TRP A 85 -3.16 6.16 14.77
CA TRP A 85 -3.47 6.02 16.19
C TRP A 85 -4.65 6.91 16.56
N LEU A 86 -5.66 6.34 17.22
CA LEU A 86 -6.73 7.11 17.82
C LEU A 86 -6.60 7.08 19.35
N GLY A 87 -6.03 8.12 19.93
CA GLY A 87 -5.50 8.07 21.29
C GLY A 87 -4.29 7.12 21.32
N GLU A 88 -4.34 6.08 22.15
CA GLU A 88 -3.29 5.06 22.27
C GLU A 88 -3.64 3.77 21.50
N GLU A 89 -4.78 3.72 20.82
CA GLU A 89 -5.22 2.53 20.09
C GLU A 89 -4.81 2.60 18.61
N PRO A 90 -4.15 1.55 18.07
CA PRO A 90 -3.82 1.49 16.66
C PRO A 90 -5.09 1.23 15.85
N ALA A 91 -5.45 2.19 15.02
CA ALA A 91 -6.72 2.23 14.29
C ALA A 91 -6.61 1.75 12.83
N GLY A 92 -5.40 1.76 12.26
CA GLY A 92 -5.19 1.33 10.88
C GLY A 92 -3.76 1.56 10.41
N LEU A 93 -3.49 1.17 9.16
CA LEU A 93 -2.18 1.32 8.52
C LEU A 93 -2.31 1.80 7.08
N ALA A 94 -1.21 2.32 6.55
CA ALA A 94 -0.94 2.44 5.12
C ALA A 94 0.47 1.93 4.82
N VAL A 95 0.63 1.10 3.79
CA VAL A 95 1.94 0.66 3.28
C VAL A 95 2.10 1.22 1.88
N TYR A 96 3.26 1.80 1.57
CA TYR A 96 3.50 2.44 0.28
C TYR A 96 4.96 2.34 -0.11
N TYR A 97 5.24 2.45 -1.41
CA TYR A 97 6.61 2.45 -1.93
C TYR A 97 6.78 3.41 -3.12
N ARG A 98 8.02 3.74 -3.41
CA ARG A 98 8.37 4.63 -4.51
C ARG A 98 8.40 3.88 -5.83
N THR A 99 7.85 4.51 -6.86
CA THR A 99 7.94 4.09 -8.25
C THR A 99 8.64 5.16 -9.08
N PHE A 100 8.89 4.87 -10.35
CA PHE A 100 9.41 5.85 -11.30
C PHE A 100 8.63 5.78 -12.61
N SER A 101 8.21 6.94 -13.10
CA SER A 101 7.57 7.06 -14.41
C SER A 101 8.58 7.47 -15.45
N THR A 102 8.91 6.58 -16.37
CA THR A 102 9.81 6.87 -17.49
C THR A 102 9.23 7.94 -18.42
N PHE A 103 7.91 7.92 -18.65
CA PHE A 103 7.25 8.91 -19.51
C PHE A 103 7.22 10.31 -18.89
N ALA A 104 7.00 10.40 -17.58
CA ALA A 104 7.00 11.69 -16.89
C ALA A 104 8.43 12.12 -16.45
N ALA A 105 9.43 11.21 -16.54
CA ALA A 105 10.78 11.38 -16.01
C ALA A 105 10.80 11.85 -14.54
N ARG A 106 9.84 11.34 -13.72
CA ARG A 106 9.62 11.76 -12.33
C ARG A 106 9.29 10.56 -11.45
N PRO A 107 9.56 10.66 -10.14
CA PRO A 107 9.11 9.66 -9.18
C PRO A 107 7.58 9.52 -9.17
N GLY A 108 7.12 8.40 -8.70
CA GLY A 108 5.74 8.12 -8.33
C GLY A 108 5.68 7.50 -6.95
N VAL A 109 4.48 7.35 -6.42
CA VAL A 109 4.21 6.59 -5.20
C VAL A 109 3.10 5.59 -5.48
N PHE A 110 3.29 4.36 -5.02
CA PHE A 110 2.28 3.32 -5.05
C PHE A 110 1.86 2.99 -3.62
N LEU A 111 0.57 3.03 -3.35
CA LEU A 111 -0.02 2.59 -2.09
C LEU A 111 -0.35 1.10 -2.23
N GLU A 112 0.35 0.28 -1.46
CA GLU A 112 0.13 -1.18 -1.44
C GLU A 112 -1.09 -1.52 -0.61
N ASP A 113 -1.10 -1.07 0.66
CA ASP A 113 -2.17 -1.37 1.61
C ASP A 113 -2.76 -0.10 2.22
N LEU A 114 -4.08 -0.09 2.41
CA LEU A 114 -4.81 0.90 3.19
C LEU A 114 -5.89 0.20 3.99
N PHE A 115 -5.71 0.13 5.30
CA PHE A 115 -6.63 -0.58 6.18
C PHE A 115 -7.01 0.27 7.39
N VAL A 116 -8.28 0.19 7.76
CA VAL A 116 -8.81 0.73 9.02
C VAL A 116 -9.60 -0.36 9.70
N ARG A 117 -9.25 -0.66 10.94
CA ARG A 117 -9.93 -1.63 11.78
C ARG A 117 -11.43 -1.34 11.85
N PRO A 118 -12.30 -2.34 11.80
CA PRO A 118 -13.76 -2.15 11.77
C PRO A 118 -14.31 -1.20 12.85
N ALA A 119 -13.79 -1.31 14.09
CA ALA A 119 -14.20 -0.48 15.22
C ALA A 119 -13.92 1.02 15.04
N PHE A 120 -13.00 1.39 14.15
CA PHE A 120 -12.57 2.77 13.90
C PHE A 120 -13.05 3.34 12.56
N ARG A 121 -13.79 2.56 11.77
CA ARG A 121 -14.34 3.00 10.47
C ARG A 121 -15.35 4.13 10.63
N HIS A 122 -15.66 4.80 9.53
CA HIS A 122 -16.60 5.94 9.47
C HIS A 122 -16.19 7.18 10.29
N ARG A 123 -14.91 7.27 10.71
CA ARG A 123 -14.35 8.41 11.45
C ARG A 123 -13.36 9.23 10.62
N GLY A 124 -13.28 9.01 9.30
CA GLY A 124 -12.38 9.74 8.40
C GLY A 124 -10.91 9.25 8.38
N ILE A 125 -10.58 8.20 9.16
CA ILE A 125 -9.18 7.74 9.32
C ILE A 125 -8.58 7.24 8.00
N GLY A 126 -9.34 6.48 7.20
CA GLY A 126 -8.87 6.02 5.89
C GLY A 126 -8.55 7.17 4.93
N LEU A 127 -9.38 8.23 4.92
CA LEU A 127 -9.10 9.44 4.15
C LEU A 127 -7.88 10.18 4.69
N ALA A 128 -7.69 10.22 6.00
CA ALA A 128 -6.54 10.86 6.62
C ALA A 128 -5.23 10.13 6.27
N LEU A 129 -5.21 8.79 6.32
CA LEU A 129 -4.07 7.97 5.87
C LEU A 129 -3.78 8.20 4.38
N LEU A 130 -4.82 8.15 3.52
CA LEU A 130 -4.66 8.40 2.09
C LEU A 130 -4.09 9.79 1.80
N LYS A 131 -4.57 10.82 2.51
CA LYS A 131 -4.06 12.19 2.40
C LYS A 131 -2.61 12.30 2.85
N GLU A 132 -2.21 11.60 3.91
CA GLU A 132 -0.82 11.65 4.39
C GLU A 132 0.14 11.01 3.39
N VAL A 133 -0.20 9.84 2.81
CA VAL A 133 0.60 9.26 1.73
C VAL A 133 0.61 10.17 0.50
N GLY A 134 -0.53 10.79 0.15
CA GLY A 134 -0.62 11.78 -0.92
C GLY A 134 0.26 13.00 -0.66
N ARG A 135 0.35 13.49 0.59
CA ARG A 135 1.26 14.57 0.98
C ARG A 135 2.73 14.15 0.80
N ILE A 136 3.09 12.93 1.22
CA ILE A 136 4.44 12.37 1.02
C ILE A 136 4.76 12.29 -0.47
N ALA A 137 3.83 11.80 -1.28
CA ALA A 137 3.98 11.75 -2.73
C ALA A 137 4.22 13.15 -3.33
N HIS A 138 3.40 14.12 -2.97
CA HIS A 138 3.52 15.51 -3.44
C HIS A 138 4.87 16.12 -3.03
N CYS A 139 5.27 16.00 -1.77
CA CYS A 139 6.54 16.54 -1.26
C CYS A 139 7.77 15.86 -1.89
N SER A 140 7.65 14.60 -2.32
CA SER A 140 8.72 13.91 -3.06
C SER A 140 8.80 14.29 -4.53
N GLY A 141 7.93 15.17 -5.01
CA GLY A 141 7.86 15.56 -6.42
C GLY A 141 7.25 14.49 -7.34
N ALA A 142 6.47 13.56 -6.78
CA ALA A 142 5.85 12.50 -7.55
C ALA A 142 4.93 13.05 -8.64
N ALA A 143 5.02 12.46 -9.85
CA ALA A 143 4.12 12.80 -10.96
C ALA A 143 2.77 12.08 -10.86
N ARG A 144 2.71 11.00 -10.06
CA ARG A 144 1.51 10.18 -9.89
C ARG A 144 1.50 9.49 -8.53
N PHE A 145 0.29 9.24 -8.04
CA PHE A 145 0.00 8.46 -6.85
C PHE A 145 -1.02 7.40 -7.24
N GLU A 146 -0.67 6.13 -7.13
CA GLU A 146 -1.39 5.00 -7.71
C GLU A 146 -1.64 3.92 -6.67
N TRP A 147 -2.69 3.12 -6.86
CA TRP A 147 -3.02 1.94 -6.07
C TRP A 147 -3.95 1.00 -6.82
N ILE A 148 -4.11 -0.20 -6.29
CA ILE A 148 -5.08 -1.19 -6.76
C ILE A 148 -6.17 -1.34 -5.71
N THR A 149 -7.38 -1.62 -6.13
CA THR A 149 -8.48 -1.93 -5.22
C THR A 149 -9.31 -3.07 -5.76
N LEU A 150 -9.84 -3.89 -4.87
CA LEU A 150 -10.73 -4.99 -5.26
C LEU A 150 -12.04 -4.44 -5.84
N LYS A 151 -12.49 -5.01 -6.96
CA LYS A 151 -13.68 -4.53 -7.69
C LYS A 151 -14.94 -4.51 -6.82
N TRP A 152 -15.08 -5.47 -5.91
CA TRP A 152 -16.21 -5.56 -4.98
C TRP A 152 -16.19 -4.50 -3.88
N ASN A 153 -15.04 -3.89 -3.56
CA ASN A 153 -14.92 -2.92 -2.47
C ASN A 153 -15.48 -1.55 -2.87
N ALA A 154 -16.80 -1.48 -3.01
CA ALA A 154 -17.51 -0.26 -3.43
C ALA A 154 -17.26 0.93 -2.48
N LYS A 155 -17.08 0.66 -1.17
CA LYS A 155 -16.83 1.72 -0.16
C LYS A 155 -15.46 2.38 -0.38
N ALA A 156 -14.43 1.60 -0.60
CA ALA A 156 -13.10 2.11 -0.90
C ALA A 156 -13.10 2.87 -2.24
N ARG A 157 -13.73 2.31 -3.27
CA ARG A 157 -13.84 2.95 -4.58
C ARG A 157 -14.57 4.31 -4.52
N ALA A 158 -15.63 4.42 -3.71
CA ALA A 158 -16.32 5.69 -3.49
C ALA A 158 -15.43 6.71 -2.78
N LEU A 159 -14.65 6.29 -1.77
CA LEU A 159 -13.67 7.13 -1.09
C LEU A 159 -12.62 7.67 -2.07
N TYR A 160 -12.07 6.79 -2.91
CA TYR A 160 -11.04 7.15 -3.88
C TYR A 160 -11.58 8.11 -4.96
N GLY A 161 -12.77 7.86 -5.49
CA GLY A 161 -13.43 8.76 -6.43
C GLY A 161 -13.69 10.15 -5.83
N ALA A 162 -14.15 10.21 -4.57
CA ALA A 162 -14.34 11.46 -3.85
C ALA A 162 -13.01 12.21 -3.58
N ALA A 163 -11.90 11.47 -3.50
CA ALA A 163 -10.56 12.05 -3.40
C ALA A 163 -9.97 12.52 -4.76
N GLY A 164 -10.70 12.34 -5.87
CA GLY A 164 -10.28 12.74 -7.20
C GLY A 164 -9.52 11.67 -7.99
N ALA A 165 -9.45 10.44 -7.48
CA ALA A 165 -8.84 9.34 -8.23
C ALA A 165 -9.78 8.85 -9.33
N ARG A 166 -9.20 8.46 -10.47
CA ARG A 166 -9.90 7.86 -11.60
C ARG A 166 -9.41 6.45 -11.87
N GLY A 167 -10.29 5.56 -12.29
CA GLY A 167 -9.91 4.22 -12.74
C GLY A 167 -9.11 4.30 -14.05
N MET A 168 -8.17 3.37 -14.19
CA MET A 168 -7.34 3.20 -15.40
C MET A 168 -7.81 1.93 -16.10
N ASP A 169 -9.03 1.95 -16.64
CA ASP A 169 -9.73 0.76 -17.15
C ASP A 169 -9.07 0.12 -18.38
N GLU A 170 -8.22 0.88 -19.08
CA GLU A 170 -7.46 0.41 -20.25
C GLU A 170 -6.20 -0.40 -19.85
N TRP A 171 -5.85 -0.43 -18.56
CA TRP A 171 -4.67 -1.10 -18.05
C TRP A 171 -5.06 -2.41 -17.37
N LEU A 172 -4.30 -3.47 -17.66
CA LEU A 172 -4.45 -4.77 -17.01
C LEU A 172 -3.24 -5.04 -16.12
N LEU A 173 -3.50 -5.35 -14.85
CA LEU A 173 -2.46 -5.84 -13.95
C LEU A 173 -2.16 -7.31 -14.29
N LEU A 174 -0.90 -7.60 -14.58
CA LEU A 174 -0.39 -8.95 -14.79
C LEU A 174 0.56 -9.31 -13.64
N ARG A 175 0.46 -10.53 -13.14
CA ARG A 175 1.27 -11.06 -12.03
C ARG A 175 1.82 -12.43 -12.34
N MET A 176 3.09 -12.65 -12.06
CA MET A 176 3.67 -13.98 -11.92
C MET A 176 3.83 -14.28 -10.43
N ASP A 177 3.38 -15.43 -9.98
CA ASP A 177 3.72 -15.92 -8.64
C ASP A 177 5.20 -16.38 -8.59
N ALA A 178 5.70 -16.67 -7.40
CA ALA A 178 7.10 -17.05 -7.20
C ALA A 178 7.48 -18.30 -8.03
N ALA A 179 6.57 -19.27 -8.17
CA ALA A 179 6.83 -20.49 -8.94
C ALA A 179 6.87 -20.21 -10.45
N ALA A 180 5.95 -19.37 -10.96
CA ALA A 180 5.95 -18.95 -12.35
C ALA A 180 7.20 -18.11 -12.67
N LEU A 181 7.58 -17.20 -11.77
CA LEU A 181 8.78 -16.38 -11.92
C LEU A 181 10.05 -17.24 -11.95
N ALA A 182 10.18 -18.20 -11.05
CA ALA A 182 11.32 -19.13 -11.03
C ALA A 182 11.42 -19.93 -12.33
N ARG A 183 10.32 -20.47 -12.82
CA ARG A 183 10.29 -21.19 -14.12
C ARG A 183 10.67 -20.27 -15.27
N PHE A 184 10.13 -19.06 -15.32
CA PHE A 184 10.40 -18.09 -16.37
C PHE A 184 11.87 -17.66 -16.39
N ALA A 185 12.44 -17.37 -15.22
CA ALA A 185 13.81 -16.90 -15.09
C ALA A 185 14.85 -18.00 -15.33
N CYS A 186 14.55 -19.27 -14.97
CA CYS A 186 15.51 -20.37 -15.03
C CYS A 186 15.41 -21.23 -16.32
N ASN A 187 14.32 -21.16 -17.07
CA ASN A 187 14.12 -21.98 -18.28
C ASN A 187 14.88 -21.48 -19.53
N GLY A 188 15.66 -20.41 -19.44
CA GLY A 188 16.33 -19.78 -20.57
C GLY A 188 17.83 -20.07 -20.73
N SER A 189 18.50 -20.63 -19.74
CA SER A 189 19.94 -20.97 -19.84
C SER A 189 20.33 -21.97 -18.76
N GLY A 190 20.85 -23.12 -19.16
CA GLY A 190 21.39 -24.14 -18.25
C GLY A 190 22.66 -23.71 -17.50
N LYS A 191 22.81 -22.43 -17.21
CA LYS A 191 23.85 -21.90 -16.31
C LYS A 191 23.21 -20.94 -15.34
N PRO A 192 23.41 -21.13 -14.01
CA PRO A 192 23.09 -20.07 -13.07
C PRO A 192 23.91 -18.85 -13.48
N HIS A 193 23.24 -17.67 -13.61
CA HIS A 193 23.95 -16.42 -13.73
C HIS A 193 24.81 -16.25 -12.48
N ASP A 194 26.12 -16.13 -12.64
CA ASP A 194 27.05 -15.74 -11.57
C ASP A 194 26.56 -14.39 -11.00
N GLY A 195 26.01 -14.42 -9.80
CA GLY A 195 25.42 -13.27 -9.12
C GLY A 195 23.93 -13.40 -8.75
N CYS A 196 23.19 -14.31 -9.30
CA CYS A 196 21.85 -14.63 -8.83
C CYS A 196 21.96 -15.45 -7.54
N ARG A 197 21.90 -14.79 -6.38
CA ARG A 197 21.70 -15.46 -5.08
C ARG A 197 20.27 -15.98 -5.03
N CYS A 198 19.96 -17.01 -5.79
CA CYS A 198 18.78 -17.85 -5.60
C CYS A 198 19.01 -18.74 -4.36
N GLY A 199 19.35 -18.11 -3.24
CA GLY A 199 19.53 -18.76 -1.94
C GLY A 199 18.15 -19.05 -1.38
N GLY A 200 17.83 -20.34 -1.34
CA GLY A 200 16.56 -20.88 -0.93
C GLY A 200 16.13 -20.41 0.46
N HIS A 201 14.94 -19.85 0.50
CA HIS A 201 14.06 -19.96 1.64
C HIS A 201 13.09 -21.09 1.34
N GLY A 202 13.61 -22.33 1.39
CA GLY A 202 12.77 -23.53 1.48
C GLY A 202 12.31 -23.68 2.93
N PRO A 203 11.03 -24.04 3.19
CA PRO A 203 10.58 -24.36 4.52
C PRO A 203 11.36 -25.58 5.03
N ALA A 204 12.00 -25.42 6.19
CA ALA A 204 12.61 -26.53 6.93
C ALA A 204 11.51 -27.46 7.45
N HIS A 205 11.08 -28.42 6.65
CA HIS A 205 10.33 -29.58 7.12
C HIS A 205 11.32 -30.61 7.63
N GLY A 206 11.69 -30.47 8.90
CA GLY A 206 12.30 -31.55 9.69
C GLY A 206 11.22 -32.55 10.06
N HIS A 207 11.20 -33.71 9.42
CA HIS A 207 10.56 -34.89 9.98
C HIS A 207 11.48 -35.43 11.10
N PRO A 208 10.98 -35.69 12.30
CA PRO A 208 11.65 -36.62 13.19
C PRO A 208 11.38 -38.04 12.69
N LYS A 209 12.44 -38.78 12.50
CA LYS A 209 12.41 -40.23 12.42
C LYS A 209 12.46 -40.78 13.83
N ASP A 210 11.62 -41.77 14.05
CA ASP A 210 11.48 -42.78 15.07
C ASP A 210 10.31 -42.59 16.01
#